data_0c122254f7a1b8ba08cb1d1a82954e92
#
_entry.id   0c122254f7a1b8ba08cb1d1a82954e92
#
_cell.length_a   1.000
_cell.length_b   1.000
_cell.length_c   1.000
_cell.angle_alpha   90.00
_cell.angle_beta   90.00
_cell.angle_gamma   90.00
#
_symmetry.space_group_name_H-M   'P 1'
#
loop_
_entity.id
_entity.type
_entity.pdbx_description
1 polymer ?
#
loop_
_entity_poly.entity_id
_entity_poly.type
_entity_poly.pdbx_seq_one_letter_code
_entity_poly.pdbx_strand_id
1 'polypeptide(L)'
;SKRKSKRSSKHNCSATAAQQSAQQSAQEQRKAQLAAKAPVLTGSGAILKSLEMLGIKDVFGLPGGAIMPFYDELMSAEKIRHILVRHEQGAGHAAEGYAASSGKLGVCIATSGPGATNLVTAIADAHMDSVPLLAITGQVFSTSMGTDAFQEVDISGVTMPITKHSFL
;
A
#
# COMPACT_ATOMS: atom_id res chain seq x y z
N SER A 1 -45.55 -48.07 -16.70
CA SER A 1 -44.19 -47.67 -17.16
C SER A 1 -43.74 -46.27 -16.69
N LYS A 2 -44.27 -45.69 -15.59
CA LYS A 2 -43.92 -44.31 -15.13
C LYS A 2 -43.22 -44.26 -13.76
N ARG A 3 -42.77 -45.38 -13.16
CA ARG A 3 -42.14 -45.40 -11.82
C ARG A 3 -40.62 -45.55 -11.78
N LYS A 4 -39.92 -45.82 -12.89
CA LYS A 4 -38.45 -46.04 -12.92
C LYS A 4 -37.61 -44.74 -13.22
N SER A 5 -38.19 -43.64 -13.67
CA SER A 5 -37.46 -42.44 -14.07
C SER A 5 -37.11 -41.47 -12.91
N LYS A 6 -37.84 -41.56 -11.76
CA LYS A 6 -37.62 -40.61 -10.65
C LYS A 6 -36.48 -40.97 -9.67
N ARG A 7 -35.94 -42.20 -9.74
CA ARG A 7 -34.88 -42.66 -8.82
C ARG A 7 -33.47 -42.35 -9.31
N SER A 8 -33.26 -42.18 -10.61
CA SER A 8 -31.96 -41.88 -11.20
C SER A 8 -31.54 -40.42 -11.03
N SER A 9 -32.49 -39.49 -11.02
CA SER A 9 -32.15 -38.03 -10.93
C SER A 9 -31.73 -37.59 -9.53
N LYS A 10 -32.18 -38.28 -8.46
CA LYS A 10 -31.80 -37.94 -7.07
C LYS A 10 -30.38 -38.38 -6.72
N HIS A 11 -29.84 -39.44 -7.34
CA HIS A 11 -28.48 -39.91 -7.07
C HIS A 11 -27.41 -39.09 -7.77
N ASN A 12 -27.70 -38.50 -8.93
CA ASN A 12 -26.73 -37.61 -9.61
C ASN A 12 -26.63 -36.26 -8.93
N CYS A 13 -27.69 -35.75 -8.31
CA CYS A 13 -27.66 -34.44 -7.64
C CYS A 13 -26.91 -34.49 -6.30
N SER A 14 -26.91 -35.59 -5.58
CA SER A 14 -26.18 -35.77 -4.33
C SER A 14 -24.67 -35.99 -4.55
N ALA A 15 -24.27 -36.64 -5.64
CA ALA A 15 -22.86 -36.84 -5.98
C ALA A 15 -22.18 -35.53 -6.40
N THR A 16 -22.86 -34.64 -7.12
CA THR A 16 -22.34 -33.31 -7.50
C THR A 16 -22.21 -32.40 -6.30
N ALA A 17 -23.13 -32.40 -5.35
CA ALA A 17 -23.05 -31.60 -4.13
C ALA A 17 -21.91 -32.06 -3.22
N ALA A 18 -21.68 -33.35 -3.08
CA ALA A 18 -20.55 -33.89 -2.31
C ALA A 18 -19.18 -33.58 -2.96
N GLN A 19 -19.12 -33.63 -4.28
CA GLN A 19 -17.90 -33.22 -5.02
C GLN A 19 -17.60 -31.73 -4.88
N GLN A 20 -18.61 -30.86 -4.93
CA GLN A 20 -18.46 -29.43 -4.73
C GLN A 20 -18.02 -29.10 -3.31
N SER A 21 -18.59 -29.73 -2.28
CA SER A 21 -18.17 -29.51 -0.89
C SER A 21 -16.73 -30.00 -0.64
N ALA A 22 -16.31 -31.10 -1.25
CA ALA A 22 -14.94 -31.59 -1.15
C ALA A 22 -13.94 -30.65 -1.87
N GLN A 23 -14.32 -30.09 -2.99
CA GLN A 23 -13.48 -29.09 -3.69
C GLN A 23 -13.37 -27.78 -2.91
N GLN A 24 -14.44 -27.31 -2.28
CA GLN A 24 -14.42 -26.12 -1.43
C GLN A 24 -13.54 -26.33 -0.20
N SER A 25 -13.67 -27.46 0.48
CA SER A 25 -12.82 -27.78 1.64
C SER A 25 -11.34 -27.91 1.27
N ALA A 26 -11.02 -28.50 0.13
CA ALA A 26 -9.65 -28.58 -0.38
C ALA A 26 -9.08 -27.20 -0.75
N GLN A 27 -9.89 -26.29 -1.31
CA GLN A 27 -9.48 -24.91 -1.57
C GLN A 27 -9.24 -24.12 -0.30
N GLU A 28 -10.10 -24.30 0.72
CA GLU A 28 -9.92 -23.63 2.02
C GLU A 28 -8.67 -24.13 2.74
N GLN A 29 -8.42 -25.45 2.72
CA GLN A 29 -7.20 -26.04 3.28
C GLN A 29 -5.95 -25.53 2.56
N ARG A 30 -5.99 -25.42 1.25
CA ARG A 30 -4.88 -24.88 0.46
C ARG A 30 -4.63 -23.38 0.75
N LYS A 31 -5.70 -22.59 0.91
CA LYS A 31 -5.60 -21.18 1.34
C LYS A 31 -5.01 -21.08 2.75
N ALA A 32 -5.45 -21.90 3.67
CA ALA A 32 -4.93 -21.95 5.05
C ALA A 32 -3.44 -22.35 5.08
N GLN A 33 -3.03 -23.34 4.28
CA GLN A 33 -1.63 -23.75 4.17
C GLN A 33 -0.75 -22.67 3.53
N LEU A 34 -1.24 -21.95 2.52
CA LEU A 34 -0.54 -20.84 1.91
C LEU A 34 -0.41 -19.65 2.88
N ALA A 35 -1.46 -19.35 3.65
CA ALA A 35 -1.43 -18.31 4.68
C ALA A 35 -0.46 -18.67 5.82
N ALA A 36 -0.37 -19.94 6.22
CA ALA A 36 0.57 -20.40 7.24
C ALA A 36 2.04 -20.38 6.79
N LYS A 37 2.30 -20.35 5.48
CA LYS A 37 3.65 -20.25 4.88
C LYS A 37 4.03 -18.82 4.52
N ALA A 38 3.10 -17.87 4.52
CA ALA A 38 3.40 -16.49 4.20
C ALA A 38 4.32 -15.90 5.29
N PRO A 39 5.43 -15.23 4.93
CA PRO A 39 6.25 -14.54 5.91
C PRO A 39 5.41 -13.47 6.59
N VAL A 40 5.51 -13.39 7.91
CA VAL A 40 4.89 -12.30 8.67
C VAL A 40 5.70 -11.04 8.38
N LEU A 41 5.09 -10.09 7.68
CA LEU A 41 5.68 -8.80 7.38
C LEU A 41 5.19 -7.77 8.39
N THR A 42 6.05 -6.81 8.72
CA THR A 42 5.62 -5.56 9.36
C THR A 42 4.74 -4.76 8.39
N GLY A 43 4.00 -3.77 8.88
CA GLY A 43 3.27 -2.85 7.98
C GLY A 43 4.23 -2.14 7.00
N SER A 44 5.39 -1.70 7.49
CA SER A 44 6.45 -1.09 6.66
C SER A 44 6.99 -2.07 5.63
N GLY A 45 7.26 -3.32 6.02
CA GLY A 45 7.69 -4.37 5.10
C GLY A 45 6.64 -4.70 4.04
N ALA A 46 5.36 -4.66 4.38
CA ALA A 46 4.27 -4.85 3.42
C ALA A 46 4.20 -3.70 2.39
N ILE A 47 4.39 -2.45 2.83
CA ILE A 47 4.48 -1.29 1.93
C ILE A 47 5.68 -1.45 1.00
N LEU A 48 6.86 -1.74 1.55
CA LEU A 48 8.09 -1.94 0.75
C LEU A 48 7.88 -3.04 -0.31
N LYS A 49 7.31 -4.16 0.11
CA LYS A 49 7.02 -5.27 -0.81
C LYS A 49 6.03 -4.88 -1.91
N SER A 50 5.03 -4.08 -1.58
CA SER A 50 4.07 -3.56 -2.57
C SER A 50 4.75 -2.65 -3.59
N LEU A 51 5.66 -1.77 -3.15
CA LEU A 51 6.46 -0.93 -4.05
C LEU A 51 7.33 -1.77 -4.99
N GLU A 52 7.97 -2.82 -4.50
CA GLU A 52 8.73 -3.77 -5.34
C GLU A 52 7.84 -4.45 -6.38
N MET A 53 6.64 -4.90 -5.99
CA MET A 53 5.69 -5.55 -6.89
C MET A 53 5.15 -4.58 -7.96
N LEU A 54 5.02 -3.31 -7.64
CA LEU A 54 4.70 -2.24 -8.60
C LEU A 54 5.87 -1.87 -9.52
N GLY A 55 7.05 -2.46 -9.29
CA GLY A 55 8.24 -2.20 -10.11
C GLY A 55 8.92 -0.86 -9.83
N ILE A 56 8.65 -0.25 -8.67
CA ILE A 56 9.31 1.00 -8.25
C ILE A 56 10.80 0.75 -8.10
N LYS A 57 11.60 1.67 -8.65
CA LYS A 57 13.07 1.60 -8.62
C LYS A 57 13.69 2.72 -7.81
N ASP A 58 13.09 3.87 -7.80
CA ASP A 58 13.59 5.07 -7.15
C ASP A 58 12.52 5.65 -6.23
N VAL A 59 12.92 6.02 -5.03
CA VAL A 59 12.10 6.75 -4.06
C VAL A 59 12.89 7.94 -3.55
N PHE A 60 12.21 9.08 -3.40
CA PHE A 60 12.82 10.35 -3.00
C PHE A 60 12.35 10.70 -1.59
N GLY A 61 13.25 11.02 -0.67
CA GLY A 61 12.78 11.28 0.68
C GLY A 61 13.81 11.85 1.63
N LEU A 62 13.30 12.25 2.79
CA LEU A 62 14.06 12.70 3.94
C LEU A 62 13.63 11.90 5.16
N PRO A 63 14.56 11.21 5.85
CA PRO A 63 14.22 10.46 7.06
C PRO A 63 13.82 11.39 8.21
N GLY A 64 12.99 10.87 9.11
CA GLY A 64 12.55 11.53 10.33
C GLY A 64 11.88 10.55 11.27
N GLY A 65 11.64 10.93 12.53
CA GLY A 65 11.29 10.02 13.62
C GLY A 65 10.12 9.07 13.30
N ALA A 66 9.00 9.60 12.83
CA ALA A 66 7.80 8.78 12.64
C ALA A 66 7.83 7.87 11.40
N ILE A 67 8.78 8.06 10.48
CA ILE A 67 8.94 7.23 9.27
C ILE A 67 10.10 6.24 9.39
N MET A 68 10.86 6.27 10.48
CA MET A 68 12.02 5.38 10.68
C MET A 68 11.70 3.90 10.47
N PRO A 69 10.57 3.33 10.94
CA PRO A 69 10.28 1.92 10.71
C PRO A 69 10.22 1.54 9.21
N PHE A 70 9.83 2.48 8.35
CA PHE A 70 9.87 2.26 6.91
C PHE A 70 11.31 2.34 6.36
N TYR A 71 12.11 3.27 6.87
CA TYR A 71 13.52 3.38 6.50
C TYR A 71 14.35 2.16 6.92
N ASP A 72 14.05 1.55 8.07
CA ASP A 72 14.69 0.30 8.51
C ASP A 72 14.47 -0.83 7.50
N GLU A 73 13.25 -0.98 7.01
CA GLU A 73 12.94 -1.96 5.95
C GLU A 73 13.62 -1.58 4.62
N LEU A 74 13.62 -0.28 4.27
CA LEU A 74 14.21 0.22 3.03
C LEU A 74 15.73 -0.01 2.97
N MET A 75 16.44 -0.01 4.11
CA MET A 75 17.87 -0.33 4.17
C MET A 75 18.19 -1.74 3.69
N SER A 76 17.27 -2.68 3.82
CA SER A 76 17.40 -4.05 3.35
C SER A 76 16.93 -4.27 1.91
N ALA A 77 16.36 -3.23 1.27
CA ALA A 77 15.81 -3.32 -0.08
C ALA A 77 16.93 -3.36 -1.14
N GLU A 78 16.99 -4.46 -1.88
CA GLU A 78 17.96 -4.62 -2.98
C GLU A 78 17.48 -4.01 -4.31
N LYS A 79 16.17 -3.76 -4.45
CA LYS A 79 15.54 -3.40 -5.72
C LYS A 79 15.13 -1.94 -5.80
N ILE A 80 15.09 -1.24 -4.69
CA ILE A 80 14.65 0.15 -4.60
C ILE A 80 15.81 1.01 -4.13
N ARG A 81 16.15 2.02 -4.91
CA ARG A 81 17.16 3.02 -4.57
C ARG A 81 16.50 4.19 -3.86
N HIS A 82 16.98 4.56 -2.69
CA HIS A 82 16.61 5.77 -2.00
C HIS A 82 17.47 6.96 -2.46
N ILE A 83 16.84 8.04 -2.83
CA ILE A 83 17.48 9.29 -3.20
C ILE A 83 17.22 10.28 -2.07
N LEU A 84 18.24 10.54 -1.27
CA LEU A 84 18.18 11.45 -0.15
C LEU A 84 18.11 12.91 -0.66
N VAL A 85 17.12 13.62 -0.16
CA VAL A 85 16.95 15.05 -0.40
C VAL A 85 17.30 15.86 0.85
N ARG A 86 17.34 17.19 0.74
CA ARG A 86 17.59 18.10 1.88
C ARG A 86 16.33 18.83 2.36
N HIS A 87 15.21 18.63 1.65
CA HIS A 87 13.90 19.19 2.00
C HIS A 87 12.81 18.34 1.35
N GLU A 88 11.72 18.10 2.04
CA GLU A 88 10.66 17.20 1.58
C GLU A 88 9.94 17.71 0.34
N GLN A 89 9.77 19.04 0.21
CA GLN A 89 9.23 19.62 -1.02
C GLN A 89 10.10 19.25 -2.23
N GLY A 90 11.43 19.23 -2.06
CA GLY A 90 12.35 18.76 -3.10
C GLY A 90 12.16 17.27 -3.43
N ALA A 91 11.81 16.43 -2.44
CA ALA A 91 11.46 15.02 -2.68
C ALA A 91 10.19 14.91 -3.53
N GLY A 92 9.16 15.69 -3.19
CA GLY A 92 7.91 15.72 -3.93
C GLY A 92 8.10 16.12 -5.38
N HIS A 93 8.74 17.26 -5.65
CA HIS A 93 8.99 17.70 -7.03
C HIS A 93 9.97 16.81 -7.79
N ALA A 94 10.94 16.18 -7.13
CA ALA A 94 11.81 15.19 -7.78
C ALA A 94 11.04 13.95 -8.21
N ALA A 95 10.12 13.44 -7.36
CA ALA A 95 9.26 12.33 -7.69
C ALA A 95 8.26 12.67 -8.80
N GLU A 96 7.70 13.87 -8.77
CA GLU A 96 6.82 14.40 -9.81
C GLU A 96 7.54 14.51 -11.15
N GLY A 97 8.71 15.16 -11.19
CA GLY A 97 9.53 15.28 -12.39
C GLY A 97 9.97 13.92 -12.94
N TYR A 98 10.29 12.97 -12.06
CA TYR A 98 10.55 11.58 -12.45
C TYR A 98 9.33 10.96 -13.13
N ALA A 99 8.14 11.12 -12.54
CA ALA A 99 6.92 10.57 -13.10
C ALA A 99 6.57 11.21 -14.45
N ALA A 100 6.63 12.54 -14.55
CA ALA A 100 6.34 13.28 -15.76
C ALA A 100 7.30 12.90 -16.92
N SER A 101 8.58 12.72 -16.62
CA SER A 101 9.59 12.40 -17.63
C SER A 101 9.64 10.94 -18.05
N SER A 102 9.32 10.01 -17.11
CA SER A 102 9.44 8.56 -17.35
C SER A 102 8.13 7.88 -17.68
N GLY A 103 6.99 8.52 -17.43
CA GLY A 103 5.66 7.89 -17.51
C GLY A 103 5.40 6.82 -16.43
N LYS A 104 6.20 6.80 -15.36
CA LYS A 104 6.09 5.86 -14.24
C LYS A 104 5.55 6.58 -13.00
N LEU A 105 5.17 5.79 -12.00
CA LEU A 105 4.76 6.34 -10.71
C LEU A 105 5.95 6.95 -9.98
N GLY A 106 5.85 8.23 -9.59
CA GLY A 106 6.79 8.89 -8.70
C GLY A 106 6.46 8.57 -7.24
N VAL A 107 7.48 8.34 -6.41
CA VAL A 107 7.28 8.01 -4.99
C VAL A 107 8.12 8.95 -4.14
N CYS A 108 7.49 9.68 -3.23
CA CYS A 108 8.17 10.50 -2.23
C CYS A 108 7.82 10.06 -0.82
N ILE A 109 8.77 10.27 0.12
CA ILE A 109 8.69 9.78 1.49
C ILE A 109 9.06 10.93 2.43
N ALA A 110 8.23 11.14 3.46
CA ALA A 110 8.48 12.13 4.50
C ALA A 110 8.06 11.64 5.88
N THR A 111 8.54 12.29 6.94
CA THR A 111 8.06 12.05 8.29
C THR A 111 6.66 12.67 8.52
N SER A 112 6.12 12.52 9.73
CA SER A 112 4.85 13.14 10.13
C SER A 112 4.94 14.67 10.23
N GLY A 113 3.80 15.30 10.44
CA GLY A 113 3.69 16.73 10.77
C GLY A 113 4.39 17.61 9.74
N PRO A 114 5.44 18.37 10.15
CA PRO A 114 6.11 19.32 9.27
C PRO A 114 6.74 18.66 8.04
N GLY A 115 7.19 17.41 8.12
CA GLY A 115 7.70 16.68 6.96
C GLY A 115 6.60 16.40 5.93
N ALA A 116 5.46 15.93 6.39
CA ALA A 116 4.31 15.66 5.53
C ALA A 116 3.74 16.96 4.93
N THR A 117 3.62 18.03 5.70
CA THR A 117 3.11 19.32 5.20
C THR A 117 4.04 19.96 4.16
N ASN A 118 5.34 19.71 4.23
CA ASN A 118 6.30 20.16 3.21
C ASN A 118 6.09 19.49 1.84
N LEU A 119 5.33 18.40 1.75
CA LEU A 119 4.97 17.77 0.47
C LEU A 119 3.76 18.42 -0.21
N VAL A 120 2.97 19.24 0.49
CA VAL A 120 1.67 19.75 0.02
C VAL A 120 1.79 20.48 -1.33
N THR A 121 2.81 21.31 -1.50
CA THR A 121 3.03 22.04 -2.76
C THR A 121 3.21 21.08 -3.93
N ALA A 122 4.10 20.11 -3.80
CA ALA A 122 4.38 19.13 -4.85
C ALA A 122 3.19 18.21 -5.14
N ILE A 123 2.43 17.84 -4.09
CA ILE A 123 1.20 17.05 -4.26
C ILE A 123 0.15 17.85 -5.04
N ALA A 124 -0.01 19.14 -4.73
CA ALA A 124 -0.94 20.01 -5.42
C ALA A 124 -0.55 20.21 -6.90
N ASP A 125 0.74 20.41 -7.17
CA ASP A 125 1.29 20.55 -8.51
C ASP A 125 1.04 19.29 -9.34
N ALA A 126 1.44 18.12 -8.83
CA ALA A 126 1.19 16.84 -9.47
C ALA A 126 -0.30 16.56 -9.70
N HIS A 127 -1.17 16.98 -8.77
CA HIS A 127 -2.62 16.85 -8.91
C HIS A 127 -3.16 17.72 -10.07
N MET A 128 -2.71 18.96 -10.17
CA MET A 128 -3.13 19.89 -11.22
C MET A 128 -2.68 19.43 -12.60
N ASP A 129 -1.49 18.86 -12.70
CA ASP A 129 -0.90 18.38 -13.95
C ASP A 129 -1.26 16.91 -14.25
N SER A 130 -2.04 16.28 -13.39
CA SER A 130 -2.43 14.85 -13.51
C SER A 130 -1.23 13.90 -13.57
N VAL A 131 -0.14 14.24 -12.87
CA VAL A 131 1.06 13.42 -12.75
C VAL A 131 0.88 12.36 -11.66
N PRO A 132 1.14 11.07 -11.93
CA PRO A 132 0.97 10.02 -10.93
C PRO A 132 2.04 10.12 -9.84
N LEU A 133 1.64 10.48 -8.63
CA LEU A 133 2.49 10.64 -7.46
C LEU A 133 1.94 9.83 -6.28
N LEU A 134 2.80 9.08 -5.61
CA LEU A 134 2.53 8.43 -4.33
C LEU A 134 3.38 9.10 -3.24
N ALA A 135 2.71 9.73 -2.28
CA ALA A 135 3.35 10.26 -1.08
C ALA A 135 3.15 9.31 0.09
N ILE A 136 4.24 8.86 0.71
CA ILE A 136 4.24 8.01 1.90
C ILE A 136 4.72 8.86 3.07
N THR A 137 3.88 9.07 4.07
CA THR A 137 4.23 9.88 5.23
C THR A 137 4.16 9.07 6.51
N GLY A 138 5.05 9.38 7.45
CA GLY A 138 4.91 8.92 8.81
C GLY A 138 3.66 9.50 9.48
N GLN A 139 3.22 8.87 10.55
CA GLN A 139 2.20 9.39 11.46
C GLN A 139 2.61 9.12 12.90
N VAL A 140 2.12 9.92 13.82
CA VAL A 140 2.28 9.66 15.25
C VAL A 140 1.57 8.37 15.64
N PHE A 141 1.91 7.78 16.79
CA PHE A 141 1.22 6.57 17.25
C PHE A 141 -0.29 6.78 17.32
N SER A 142 -1.05 5.77 16.96
CA SER A 142 -2.52 5.82 16.94
C SER A 142 -3.14 6.25 18.27
N THR A 143 -2.48 5.92 19.40
CA THR A 143 -2.88 6.33 20.74
C THR A 143 -2.67 7.82 21.03
N SER A 144 -1.85 8.50 20.24
CA SER A 144 -1.53 9.93 20.38
C SER A 144 -2.23 10.79 19.32
N MET A 145 -2.93 10.19 18.39
CA MET A 145 -3.64 10.94 17.33
C MET A 145 -4.80 11.74 17.95
N GLY A 146 -4.89 13.02 17.56
CA GLY A 146 -5.89 13.96 18.08
C GLY A 146 -5.57 14.53 19.46
N THR A 147 -4.31 14.40 19.94
CA THR A 147 -3.86 14.93 21.24
C THR A 147 -2.88 16.08 21.12
N ASP A 148 -2.74 16.68 19.95
CA ASP A 148 -1.68 17.68 19.65
C ASP A 148 -0.27 17.15 19.97
N ALA A 149 -0.02 15.89 19.65
CA ALA A 149 1.26 15.24 19.86
C ALA A 149 2.38 15.93 19.05
N PHE A 150 3.63 15.74 19.49
CA PHE A 150 4.79 16.31 18.79
C PHE A 150 4.81 15.86 17.31
N GLN A 151 4.87 16.83 16.40
CA GLN A 151 4.84 16.62 14.95
C GLN A 151 3.57 15.89 14.44
N GLU A 152 2.45 16.07 15.12
CA GLU A 152 1.15 15.64 14.64
C GLU A 152 0.54 16.71 13.71
N VAL A 153 -0.03 16.27 12.61
CA VAL A 153 -0.89 17.08 11.70
C VAL A 153 -1.91 16.15 11.06
N ASP A 154 -3.14 16.60 10.92
CA ASP A 154 -4.15 15.94 10.06
C ASP A 154 -3.78 16.12 8.58
N ILE A 155 -2.75 15.42 8.15
CA ILE A 155 -2.27 15.50 6.78
C ILE A 155 -3.32 14.98 5.77
N SER A 156 -4.15 14.03 6.16
CA SER A 156 -5.23 13.54 5.32
C SER A 156 -6.27 14.63 5.04
N GLY A 157 -6.66 15.39 6.07
CA GLY A 157 -7.54 16.54 5.90
C GLY A 157 -6.91 17.66 5.08
N VAL A 158 -5.64 17.98 5.31
CA VAL A 158 -4.89 19.00 4.56
C VAL A 158 -4.77 18.64 3.08
N THR A 159 -4.54 17.39 2.74
CA THR A 159 -4.32 16.94 1.36
C THR A 159 -5.58 16.47 0.65
N MET A 160 -6.71 16.34 1.35
CA MET A 160 -7.97 15.86 0.77
C MET A 160 -8.36 16.54 -0.56
N PRO A 161 -8.29 17.86 -0.70
CA PRO A 161 -8.70 18.54 -1.94
C PRO A 161 -7.71 18.40 -3.10
N ILE A 162 -6.52 17.91 -2.84
CA ILE A 162 -5.40 17.82 -3.81
C ILE A 162 -4.91 16.39 -4.02
N THR A 163 -5.63 15.39 -3.53
CA THR A 163 -5.31 13.97 -3.72
C THR A 163 -6.50 13.22 -4.31
N LYS A 164 -6.21 12.22 -5.12
CA LYS A 164 -7.23 11.29 -5.61
C LYS A 164 -7.75 10.39 -4.50
N HIS A 165 -6.89 9.99 -3.59
CA HIS A 165 -7.20 9.16 -2.43
C HIS A 165 -6.14 9.30 -1.34
N SER A 166 -6.57 9.23 -0.08
CA SER A 166 -5.71 9.19 1.09
C SER A 166 -6.05 7.97 1.94
N PHE A 167 -5.04 7.33 2.52
CA PHE A 167 -5.18 6.23 3.46
C PHE A 167 -4.50 6.62 4.78
N LEU A 168 -5.13 6.25 5.89
CA LEU A 168 -4.59 6.41 7.22
C LEU A 168 -4.69 5.09 7.97
#